data_141a2eb088e19600d598f66ebfccc349
#
_entry.id   141a2eb088e19600d598f66ebfccc349
#
_cell.length_a   1.000
_cell.length_b   1.000
_cell.length_c   1.000
_cell.angle_alpha   90.00
_cell.angle_beta   90.00
_cell.angle_gamma   90.00
#
_symmetry.space_group_name_H-M   'P 1'
#
loop_
_entity.id
_entity.type
_entity.pdbx_description
1 polymer ?
#
loop_
_entity_poly.entity_id
_entity_poly.type
_entity_poly.pdbx_seq_one_letter_code
_entity_poly.pdbx_strand_id
1 'polypeptide(L)'
;MKIKRGQIYLADLSKGIGSEQGGVRPVLVIQNNKGNKYSPTLIVACITSRYQYKHHLPPHYYIPDSAGLKYRSIVMMEQIKVIDKTRLIKYIGSVSPRFMKILDKRIMISLGMNYKRKKVDKPKCK
;
A
#
# COMPACT_ATOMS: atom_id res chain seq x y z
N MET A 1 18.58 -0.27 -7.49
CA MET A 1 17.55 0.49 -6.79
C MET A 1 17.15 -0.21 -5.50
N LYS A 2 17.20 0.52 -4.42
CA LYS A 2 16.93 -0.10 -3.14
C LYS A 2 15.49 0.13 -2.73
N ILE A 3 14.69 -0.88 -2.84
CA ILE A 3 13.26 -0.78 -2.57
C ILE A 3 12.99 -1.02 -1.09
N LYS A 4 12.23 -0.11 -0.49
CA LYS A 4 11.90 -0.19 0.94
C LYS A 4 10.40 -0.06 1.16
N ARG A 5 9.94 -0.70 2.21
CA ARG A 5 8.54 -0.60 2.62
C ARG A 5 8.21 0.86 2.94
N GLY A 6 7.09 1.34 2.42
CA GLY A 6 6.67 2.73 2.58
C GLY A 6 7.06 3.63 1.43
N GLN A 7 7.84 3.13 0.49
CA GLN A 7 8.17 3.92 -0.71
C GLN A 7 7.04 3.85 -1.71
N ILE A 8 6.93 4.91 -2.50
CA ILE A 8 5.92 5.03 -3.55
C ILE A 8 6.64 5.04 -4.88
N TYR A 9 6.20 4.19 -5.79
CA TYR A 9 6.75 4.11 -7.15
C TYR A 9 5.63 4.23 -8.16
N LEU A 10 5.99 4.77 -9.31
CA LEU A 10 5.11 4.67 -10.47
C LEU A 10 5.33 3.28 -11.04
N ALA A 11 4.26 2.57 -11.33
CA ALA A 11 4.34 1.19 -11.81
C ALA A 11 3.34 0.94 -12.93
N ASP A 12 3.70 0.01 -13.79
CA ASP A 12 2.80 -0.44 -14.84
C ASP A 12 2.07 -1.68 -14.35
N LEU A 13 0.79 -1.52 -14.06
CA LEU A 13 -0.03 -2.60 -13.53
C LEU A 13 -0.70 -3.41 -14.62
N SER A 14 -0.44 -3.07 -15.87
CA SER A 14 -1.07 -3.72 -17.02
C SER A 14 -2.57 -3.48 -17.01
N LYS A 15 -3.34 -4.40 -17.58
CA LYS A 15 -4.77 -4.23 -17.65
C LYS A 15 -5.45 -4.71 -16.40
N GLY A 16 -6.30 -3.88 -15.85
CA GLY A 16 -7.20 -4.32 -14.80
C GLY A 16 -8.46 -4.93 -15.40
N ILE A 17 -9.17 -5.69 -14.60
CA ILE A 17 -10.43 -6.26 -14.99
C ILE A 17 -11.50 -5.74 -14.04
N GLY A 18 -12.57 -5.19 -14.58
CA GLY A 18 -13.63 -4.63 -13.77
C GLY A 18 -13.13 -3.50 -12.89
N SER A 19 -13.26 -3.66 -11.59
CA SER A 19 -12.85 -2.63 -10.63
C SER A 19 -11.39 -2.70 -10.23
N GLU A 20 -10.64 -3.61 -10.81
CA GLU A 20 -9.21 -3.71 -10.50
C GLU A 20 -8.46 -2.51 -11.06
N GLN A 21 -7.49 -2.03 -10.29
CA GLN A 21 -6.64 -0.94 -10.77
C GLN A 21 -5.71 -1.46 -11.83
N GLY A 22 -5.62 -0.74 -12.95
CA GLY A 22 -4.74 -1.09 -14.04
C GLY A 22 -4.04 0.13 -14.59
N GLY A 23 -3.22 -0.06 -15.62
CA GLY A 23 -2.48 1.02 -16.26
C GLY A 23 -1.30 1.48 -15.45
N VAL A 24 -0.76 2.63 -15.81
CA VAL A 24 0.40 3.21 -15.13
C VAL A 24 -0.09 4.05 -13.97
N ARG A 25 0.28 3.65 -12.76
CA ARG A 25 -0.23 4.29 -11.55
C ARG A 25 0.79 4.24 -10.43
N PRO A 26 0.67 5.17 -9.47
CA PRO A 26 1.51 5.06 -8.28
C PRO A 26 1.07 3.89 -7.41
N VAL A 27 2.04 3.26 -6.79
CA VAL A 27 1.78 2.16 -5.85
C VAL A 27 2.63 2.36 -4.61
N LEU A 28 2.13 1.88 -3.48
CA LEU A 28 2.85 1.93 -2.21
C LEU A 28 3.41 0.54 -1.93
N VAL A 29 4.70 0.46 -1.65
CA VAL A 29 5.32 -0.82 -1.30
C VAL A 29 4.96 -1.17 0.12
N ILE A 30 4.27 -2.28 0.30
CA ILE A 30 3.87 -2.74 1.63
C ILE A 30 4.56 -4.03 2.05
N GLN A 31 5.27 -4.67 1.15
CA GLN A 31 6.02 -5.88 1.45
C GLN A 31 7.16 -5.58 2.42
N ASN A 32 7.48 -6.54 3.27
CA ASN A 32 8.56 -6.36 4.23
C ASN A 32 9.91 -6.19 3.53
N ASN A 33 10.85 -5.57 4.23
CA ASN A 33 12.11 -5.20 3.58
C ASN A 33 13.01 -6.37 3.22
N LYS A 34 12.88 -7.49 3.92
CA LYS A 34 13.63 -8.66 3.54
C LYS A 34 13.15 -9.20 2.19
N GLY A 35 11.83 -9.25 2.01
CA GLY A 35 11.24 -9.61 0.73
C GLY A 35 11.62 -8.62 -0.35
N ASN A 36 11.61 -7.33 -0.02
CA ASN A 36 11.97 -6.31 -0.99
C ASN A 36 13.38 -6.47 -1.49
N LYS A 37 14.27 -6.98 -0.65
CA LYS A 37 15.65 -7.19 -1.05
C LYS A 37 15.86 -8.45 -1.87
N TYR A 38 15.22 -9.53 -1.49
CA TYR A 38 15.53 -10.83 -2.05
C TYR A 38 14.50 -11.40 -3.03
N SER A 39 13.27 -10.96 -2.95
CA SER A 39 12.24 -11.50 -3.84
C SER A 39 12.21 -10.76 -5.17
N PRO A 40 11.92 -11.46 -6.28
CA PRO A 40 11.75 -10.78 -7.56
C PRO A 40 10.42 -10.05 -7.68
N THR A 41 9.51 -10.26 -6.74
CA THR A 41 8.21 -9.61 -6.74
C THR A 41 8.02 -8.73 -5.53
N LEU A 42 7.01 -7.87 -5.62
CA LEU A 42 6.65 -6.94 -4.55
C LEU A 42 5.18 -7.04 -4.26
N ILE A 43 4.83 -6.86 -3.00
CA ILE A 43 3.43 -6.68 -2.62
C ILE A 43 3.21 -5.19 -2.48
N VAL A 44 2.25 -4.66 -3.22
CA VAL A 44 1.99 -3.23 -3.25
C VAL A 44 0.51 -2.95 -3.05
N ALA A 45 0.20 -1.75 -2.61
CA ALA A 45 -1.18 -1.26 -2.54
C ALA A 45 -1.34 -0.15 -3.57
N CYS A 46 -2.45 -0.15 -4.26
CA CYS A 46 -2.69 0.82 -5.32
C CYS A 46 -3.09 2.17 -4.76
N ILE A 47 -2.67 3.21 -5.45
CA ILE A 47 -2.96 4.60 -5.09
C ILE A 47 -3.76 5.23 -6.22
N THR A 48 -4.74 6.05 -5.87
CA THR A 48 -5.53 6.75 -6.89
C THR A 48 -5.80 8.18 -6.45
N SER A 49 -5.85 9.08 -7.42
CA SER A 49 -6.30 10.45 -7.20
C SER A 49 -7.76 10.60 -7.60
N ARG A 50 -8.36 9.55 -8.15
CA ARG A 50 -9.75 9.57 -8.57
C ARG A 50 -10.62 8.89 -7.54
N TYR A 51 -10.94 9.62 -6.48
CA TYR A 51 -11.70 9.03 -5.39
C TYR A 51 -12.94 9.83 -5.03
N GLN A 52 -13.26 10.85 -5.79
CA GLN A 52 -14.37 11.72 -5.42
C GLN A 52 -15.72 11.01 -5.44
N TYR A 53 -15.83 9.94 -6.19
CA TYR A 53 -17.06 9.20 -6.27
C TYR A 53 -17.12 8.03 -5.33
N LYS A 54 -16.02 7.74 -4.64
CA LYS A 54 -15.98 6.60 -3.79
C LYS A 54 -16.38 7.00 -2.40
N HIS A 55 -17.08 6.14 -1.76
CA HIS A 55 -17.30 6.34 -0.36
C HIS A 55 -16.03 6.01 0.36
N HIS A 56 -15.86 6.56 1.52
CA HIS A 56 -14.67 6.30 2.31
C HIS A 56 -14.77 4.92 2.91
N LEU A 57 -14.26 3.95 2.19
CA LEU A 57 -14.20 2.59 2.70
C LEU A 57 -13.13 2.52 3.79
N PRO A 58 -13.33 1.68 4.81
CA PRO A 58 -12.35 1.60 5.90
C PRO A 58 -10.90 1.39 5.47
N PRO A 59 -10.59 0.63 4.42
CA PRO A 59 -9.20 0.45 3.99
C PRO A 59 -8.58 1.64 3.28
N HIS A 60 -9.38 2.66 2.95
CA HIS A 60 -8.86 3.84 2.26
C HIS A 60 -8.24 4.82 3.22
N TYR A 61 -7.19 5.50 2.80
CA TYR A 61 -6.55 6.50 3.64
C TYR A 61 -5.85 7.53 2.77
N TYR A 62 -5.97 8.79 3.16
CA TYR A 62 -5.33 9.88 2.42
C TYR A 62 -3.84 9.86 2.65
N ILE A 63 -3.10 10.10 1.57
CA ILE A 63 -1.65 10.14 1.62
C ILE A 63 -1.19 11.56 1.87
N PRO A 64 -0.23 11.78 2.78
CA PRO A 64 0.27 13.13 3.04
C PRO A 64 0.87 13.77 1.80
N ASP A 65 0.69 15.08 1.66
CA ASP A 65 1.23 15.82 0.52
C ASP A 65 2.76 15.68 0.44
N SER A 66 3.41 15.52 1.58
CA SER A 66 4.86 15.39 1.62
C SER A 66 5.39 14.13 0.98
N ALA A 67 4.52 13.19 0.61
CA ALA A 67 4.96 11.91 0.05
C ALA A 67 5.42 12.01 -1.40
N GLY A 68 5.25 13.17 -2.05
CA GLY A 68 5.79 13.38 -3.39
C GLY A 68 4.82 13.19 -4.54
N LEU A 69 3.57 12.89 -4.25
CA LEU A 69 2.57 12.71 -5.30
C LEU A 69 2.12 14.06 -5.84
N LYS A 70 1.82 14.07 -7.13
CA LYS A 70 1.41 15.28 -7.81
C LYS A 70 0.01 15.74 -7.41
N TYR A 71 -0.89 14.80 -7.21
CA TYR A 71 -2.26 15.10 -6.86
C TYR A 71 -2.61 14.50 -5.53
N ARG A 72 -3.58 15.11 -4.85
CA ARG A 72 -4.08 14.56 -3.62
C ARG A 72 -4.61 13.16 -3.88
N SER A 73 -4.17 12.20 -3.10
CA SER A 73 -4.41 10.80 -3.40
C SER A 73 -4.76 10.00 -2.17
N ILE A 74 -5.39 8.86 -2.39
CA ILE A 74 -5.63 7.90 -1.32
C ILE A 74 -4.96 6.59 -1.69
N VAL A 75 -4.57 5.86 -0.66
CA VAL A 75 -4.08 4.51 -0.83
C VAL A 75 -5.25 3.57 -0.51
N MET A 76 -5.42 2.56 -1.35
CA MET A 76 -6.53 1.63 -1.23
C MET A 76 -6.01 0.28 -0.77
N MET A 77 -6.16 -0.02 0.51
CA MET A 77 -5.62 -1.26 1.04
C MET A 77 -6.42 -2.49 0.66
N GLU A 78 -7.55 -2.31 -0.01
CA GLU A 78 -8.25 -3.45 -0.59
C GLU A 78 -7.75 -3.77 -2.00
N GLN A 79 -6.93 -2.89 -2.58
CA GLN A 79 -6.36 -3.10 -3.91
C GLN A 79 -4.89 -3.46 -3.77
N ILE A 80 -4.66 -4.62 -3.19
CA ILE A 80 -3.31 -5.11 -2.98
C ILE A 80 -2.96 -6.04 -4.14
N LYS A 81 -1.77 -5.87 -4.68
CA LYS A 81 -1.32 -6.65 -5.82
C LYS A 81 0.09 -7.15 -5.60
N VAL A 82 0.40 -8.26 -6.23
CA VAL A 82 1.78 -8.74 -6.34
C VAL A 82 2.24 -8.39 -7.75
N ILE A 83 3.34 -7.66 -7.83
CA ILE A 83 3.89 -7.28 -9.13
C ILE A 83 5.35 -7.65 -9.21
N ASP A 84 5.83 -7.86 -10.43
CA ASP A 84 7.24 -8.08 -10.66
C ASP A 84 7.98 -6.76 -10.49
N LYS A 85 9.18 -6.79 -9.95
CA LYS A 85 9.96 -5.57 -9.76
C LYS A 85 10.21 -4.82 -11.06
N THR A 86 10.23 -5.53 -12.18
CA THR A 86 10.45 -4.89 -13.47
C THR A 86 9.29 -3.98 -13.89
N ARG A 87 8.17 -4.06 -13.20
CA ARG A 87 7.06 -3.17 -13.51
C ARG A 87 7.22 -1.79 -12.91
N LEU A 88 8.18 -1.60 -12.03
CA LEU A 88 8.43 -0.27 -11.45
C LEU A 88 9.06 0.64 -12.50
N ILE A 89 8.52 1.84 -12.62
CA ILE A 89 9.01 2.80 -13.61
C ILE A 89 9.92 3.81 -12.98
N LYS A 90 9.49 4.43 -11.89
CA LYS A 90 10.35 5.39 -11.18
C LYS A 90 9.88 5.61 -9.76
N TYR A 91 10.82 6.02 -8.94
CA TYR A 91 10.56 6.38 -7.55
C TYR A 91 9.84 7.72 -7.49
N ILE A 92 8.82 7.81 -6.65
CA ILE A 92 8.07 9.05 -6.47
C ILE A 92 8.39 9.67 -5.11
N GLY A 93 8.34 8.90 -4.06
CA GLY A 93 8.53 9.41 -2.71
C GLY A 93 8.29 8.33 -1.68
N SER A 94 8.02 8.74 -0.46
CA SER A 94 7.80 7.76 0.60
C SER A 94 6.90 8.34 1.68
N VAL A 95 6.32 7.46 2.47
CA VAL A 95 5.55 7.85 3.64
C VAL A 95 6.34 7.46 4.88
N SER A 96 6.03 8.12 5.99
CA SER A 96 6.77 7.90 7.23
C SER A 96 6.44 6.55 7.85
N PRO A 97 7.32 6.03 8.70
CA PRO A 97 7.00 4.81 9.44
C PRO A 97 5.75 4.96 10.30
N ARG A 98 5.50 6.14 10.81
CA ARG A 98 4.30 6.40 11.58
C ARG A 98 3.05 6.24 10.71
N PHE A 99 3.10 6.77 9.50
CA PHE A 99 1.99 6.63 8.57
C PHE A 99 1.78 5.17 8.21
N MET A 100 2.87 4.42 8.04
CA MET A 100 2.77 3.00 7.73
C MET A 100 2.08 2.21 8.84
N LYS A 101 2.27 2.61 10.09
CA LYS A 101 1.56 1.94 11.18
C LYS A 101 0.06 2.14 11.08
N ILE A 102 -0.37 3.31 10.65
CA ILE A 102 -1.79 3.55 10.44
C ILE A 102 -2.30 2.64 9.32
N LEU A 103 -1.53 2.54 8.25
CA LEU A 103 -1.93 1.71 7.11
C LEU A 103 -1.94 0.23 7.47
N ASP A 104 -1.10 -0.21 8.38
CA ASP A 104 -1.10 -1.61 8.81
C ASP A 104 -2.47 -2.03 9.31
N LYS A 105 -3.14 -1.15 10.05
CA LYS A 105 -4.48 -1.45 10.52
C LYS A 105 -5.46 -1.54 9.37
N ARG A 106 -5.29 -0.70 8.36
CA ARG A 106 -6.16 -0.73 7.19
C ARG A 106 -5.96 -2.01 6.38
N ILE A 107 -4.72 -2.49 6.33
CA ILE A 107 -4.44 -3.76 5.67
C ILE A 107 -5.17 -4.88 6.39
N MET A 108 -5.11 -4.88 7.70
CA MET A 108 -5.79 -5.91 8.48
C MET A 108 -7.29 -5.88 8.26
N ILE A 109 -7.85 -4.69 8.16
CA ILE A 109 -9.28 -4.55 7.87
C ILE A 109 -9.60 -5.15 6.52
N SER A 110 -8.81 -4.84 5.50
CA SER A 110 -9.10 -5.32 4.16
C SER A 110 -8.98 -6.84 4.05
N LEU A 111 -8.16 -7.45 4.88
CA LEU A 111 -7.98 -8.90 4.88
C LEU A 111 -8.87 -9.61 5.87
N GLY A 112 -9.73 -8.86 6.56
CA GLY A 112 -10.62 -9.47 7.54
C GLY A 112 -9.93 -9.92 8.80
N MET A 113 -8.76 -9.37 9.11
CA MET A 113 -8.00 -9.75 10.29
C MET A 113 -8.34 -8.84 11.45
N ASN A 114 -8.53 -9.44 12.62
CA ASN A 114 -8.79 -8.68 13.80
C ASN A 114 -7.52 -8.07 14.32
N TYR A 115 -7.48 -6.77 14.44
CA TYR A 115 -6.37 -6.10 15.08
C TYR A 115 -6.76 -5.83 16.53
N LYS A 116 -6.06 -6.50 17.48
CA LYS A 116 -6.32 -6.28 18.85
C LYS A 116 -5.10 -5.79 19.47
N ARG A 117 -5.16 -4.70 20.11
CA ARG A 117 -4.07 -4.23 20.76
C ARG A 117 -3.85 -5.03 21.89
N LYS A 118 -2.91 -5.60 22.09
CA LYS A 118 -2.69 -6.49 23.04
C LYS A 118 -2.30 -6.03 24.21
N LYS A 119 -2.69 -6.08 25.01
CA LYS A 119 -2.34 -5.64 26.14
C LYS A 119 -1.88 -6.61 26.91
N VAL A 120 -1.84 -6.80 27.05
CA VAL A 120 -1.49 -7.69 27.44
C VAL A 120 -1.43 -8.72 27.47
N ASP A 121 -1.47 -8.97 27.55
CA ASP A 121 -1.45 -9.89 27.48
C ASP A 121 -1.23 -10.75 27.34
N LYS A 122 -1.36 -11.12 27.68
CA LYS A 122 -1.31 -11.87 27.68
C LYS A 122 -1.40 -12.81 27.36
N PRO A 123 -1.18 -13.29 27.67
CA PRO A 123 -1.23 -14.14 27.31
C PRO A 123 -1.59 -15.02 27.14
N LYS A 124 -1.98 -15.34 27.34
CA LYS A 124 -2.14 -16.11 27.32
C LYS A 124 -2.25 -16.90 26.66
N CYS A 125 -2.40 -17.13 26.70
CA CYS A 125 -2.44 -17.73 26.12
C CYS A 125 -2.50 -18.35 25.73
N LYS A 126 -2.72 -18.66 25.70
CA LYS A 126 -2.66 -19.20 25.34
C LYS A 126 -2.51 -19.70 25.09
#